data_fc050a51a08f812139b5341eedc93f5b
#
_entry.id   fc050a51a08f812139b5341eedc93f5b
#
_cell.length_a   1.000
_cell.length_b   1.000
_cell.length_c   1.000
_cell.angle_alpha   90.00
_cell.angle_beta   90.00
_cell.angle_gamma   90.00
#
_symmetry.space_group_name_H-M   'P 1'
#
loop_
_entity.id
_entity.type
_entity.pdbx_description
1 polymer ?
#
loop_
_entity_poly.entity_id
_entity_poly.type
_entity_poly.pdbx_seq_one_letter_code
_entity_poly.pdbx_strand_id
1 'polypeptide(L)'
;MRKRLVSLLFAGIMACSVIGSGVTTFAAENDSHINLALFTYIEGMDPATDWCGWNLTRCGVGETLVTVNENMEIVGQLADEWEQVDDTTYRFHIRQGVKFSNGTELTPEIVKDSIQRSIDNNSRGGDLKIANIEVDGENVVFTTDGAYSAFVSQLTEPMTVIVDTTADTSNYDTMPICTGPYAVSEYCLLYTSDAADEL
;
A
#
# COMPACT_ATOMS: atom_id res chain seq x y z
N MET A 1 -17.81 -58.73 65.97
CA MET A 1 -17.92 -59.13 64.55
C MET A 1 -18.09 -57.89 63.66
N ARG A 2 -17.35 -57.87 62.60
CA ARG A 2 -17.31 -56.87 61.51
C ARG A 2 -16.67 -55.52 61.84
N LYS A 3 -15.38 -55.54 61.58
CA LYS A 3 -14.51 -54.35 61.37
C LYS A 3 -14.96 -53.63 60.11
N ARG A 4 -15.34 -52.38 60.24
CA ARG A 4 -15.47 -51.52 59.08
C ARG A 4 -14.18 -50.72 58.95
N LEU A 5 -13.41 -51.01 57.91
CA LEU A 5 -12.31 -50.23 57.48
C LEU A 5 -12.89 -48.87 57.01
N VAL A 6 -12.50 -47.82 57.70
CA VAL A 6 -12.68 -46.45 57.21
C VAL A 6 -11.47 -46.16 56.37
N SER A 7 -11.67 -46.19 55.08
CA SER A 7 -10.68 -45.77 54.12
C SER A 7 -10.58 -44.21 54.18
N LEU A 8 -9.59 -43.75 54.87
CA LEU A 8 -9.20 -42.31 54.81
C LEU A 8 -8.59 -42.05 53.47
N LEU A 9 -9.39 -41.52 52.58
CA LEU A 9 -8.91 -40.87 51.38
C LEU A 9 -8.13 -39.58 51.79
N PHE A 10 -6.83 -39.70 51.86
CA PHE A 10 -5.95 -38.59 51.87
C PHE A 10 -6.04 -37.92 50.47
N ALA A 11 -6.92 -36.96 50.33
CA ALA A 11 -6.84 -36.00 49.27
C ALA A 11 -5.61 -35.13 49.54
N GLY A 12 -4.49 -35.57 48.99
CA GLY A 12 -3.31 -34.76 48.94
C GLY A 12 -3.61 -33.52 48.12
N ILE A 13 -3.85 -32.43 48.81
CA ILE A 13 -3.78 -31.10 48.20
C ILE A 13 -2.31 -30.90 47.89
N MET A 14 -1.93 -31.27 46.69
CA MET A 14 -0.70 -30.74 46.09
C MET A 14 -0.94 -29.24 45.89
N ALA A 15 -0.60 -28.48 46.93
CA ALA A 15 -0.31 -27.07 46.76
C ALA A 15 0.92 -26.98 45.84
N CYS A 16 0.68 -27.00 44.54
CA CYS A 16 1.64 -26.47 43.61
C CYS A 16 1.82 -25.00 43.98
N SER A 17 2.79 -24.75 44.86
CA SER A 17 3.45 -23.46 44.90
C SER A 17 3.99 -23.24 43.50
N VAL A 18 3.16 -22.66 42.65
CA VAL A 18 3.62 -21.95 41.48
C VAL A 18 4.48 -20.86 42.06
N ILE A 19 5.77 -21.16 42.23
CA ILE A 19 6.80 -20.16 42.26
C ILE A 19 6.54 -19.41 40.96
N GLY A 20 5.96 -18.24 41.10
CA GLY A 20 5.80 -17.31 40.02
C GLY A 20 7.18 -16.98 39.46
N SER A 21 7.70 -17.88 38.64
CA SER A 21 8.55 -17.48 37.55
C SER A 21 7.65 -16.55 36.76
N GLY A 22 7.78 -15.28 37.05
CA GLY A 22 7.23 -14.26 36.20
C GLY A 22 7.72 -14.62 34.80
N VAL A 23 6.89 -15.30 34.05
CA VAL A 23 6.96 -15.21 32.62
C VAL A 23 6.65 -13.75 32.40
N THR A 24 7.71 -12.94 32.46
CA THR A 24 7.68 -11.69 31.77
C THR A 24 7.43 -12.11 30.32
N THR A 25 6.14 -12.20 29.96
CA THR A 25 5.78 -11.95 28.59
C THR A 25 6.39 -10.59 28.34
N PHE A 26 7.58 -10.59 27.74
CA PHE A 26 7.93 -9.48 26.88
C PHE A 26 6.77 -9.48 25.89
N ALA A 27 5.77 -8.62 26.14
CA ALA A 27 5.00 -8.09 25.06
C ALA A 27 6.12 -7.59 24.14
N ALA A 28 6.36 -8.32 23.04
CA ALA A 28 7.05 -7.72 21.93
C ALA A 28 6.29 -6.42 21.77
N GLU A 29 6.90 -5.28 22.11
CA GLU A 29 6.47 -4.03 21.54
C GLU A 29 6.27 -4.42 20.09
N ASN A 30 5.04 -4.30 19.61
CA ASN A 30 4.77 -4.43 18.19
C ASN A 30 5.51 -3.25 17.58
N ASP A 31 6.80 -3.44 17.42
CA ASP A 31 7.62 -2.58 16.61
C ASP A 31 7.19 -2.88 15.17
N SER A 32 6.14 -2.16 14.76
CA SER A 32 5.56 -2.25 13.42
C SER A 32 6.48 -1.59 12.39
N HIS A 33 7.72 -1.31 12.74
CA HIS A 33 8.74 -0.75 11.88
C HIS A 33 9.45 -1.84 11.07
N ILE A 34 9.48 -1.62 9.75
CA ILE A 34 10.27 -2.43 8.82
C ILE A 34 11.30 -1.51 8.17
N ASN A 35 12.58 -1.86 8.29
CA ASN A 35 13.65 -1.17 7.59
C ASN A 35 13.89 -1.87 6.24
N LEU A 36 13.63 -1.15 5.15
CA LEU A 36 13.86 -1.65 3.79
C LEU A 36 15.05 -0.91 3.17
N ALA A 37 16.06 -1.65 2.75
CA ALA A 37 17.18 -1.14 1.97
C ALA A 37 16.99 -1.57 0.51
N LEU A 38 16.83 -0.61 -0.39
CA LEU A 38 16.71 -0.85 -1.82
C LEU A 38 17.98 -0.43 -2.54
N PHE A 39 18.53 -1.34 -3.34
CA PHE A 39 19.53 -0.96 -4.32
C PHE A 39 18.81 -0.45 -5.57
N THR A 40 18.78 0.86 -5.73
CA THR A 40 18.09 1.51 -6.84
C THR A 40 18.82 2.79 -7.24
N TYR A 41 18.71 3.15 -8.51
CA TYR A 41 19.15 4.46 -9.03
C TYR A 41 18.03 5.50 -8.97
N ILE A 42 16.85 5.11 -8.47
CA ILE A 42 15.67 5.97 -8.38
C ILE A 42 15.73 6.72 -7.05
N GLU A 43 15.79 8.04 -7.13
CA GLU A 43 15.75 8.92 -5.97
C GLU A 43 14.32 9.41 -5.77
N GLY A 44 13.81 9.29 -4.53
CA GLY A 44 12.46 9.72 -4.18
C GLY A 44 11.38 8.67 -4.31
N MET A 45 10.17 9.05 -3.90
CA MET A 45 8.98 8.20 -3.81
C MET A 45 7.75 8.82 -4.47
N ASP A 46 7.82 10.07 -4.98
CA ASP A 46 6.67 10.71 -5.60
C ASP A 46 6.33 10.09 -6.97
N PRO A 47 5.14 9.46 -7.16
CA PRO A 47 4.78 8.85 -8.43
C PRO A 47 4.66 9.85 -9.59
N ALA A 48 4.48 11.14 -9.28
CA ALA A 48 4.49 12.21 -10.28
C ALA A 48 5.90 12.63 -10.73
N THR A 49 6.95 11.94 -10.25
CA THR A 49 8.34 12.19 -10.62
C THR A 49 8.95 10.96 -11.28
N ASP A 50 9.25 11.03 -12.56
CA ASP A 50 9.94 10.00 -13.37
C ASP A 50 9.58 8.54 -13.00
N TRP A 51 10.52 7.80 -12.41
CA TRP A 51 10.35 6.39 -12.02
C TRP A 51 10.10 6.20 -10.52
N CYS A 52 9.88 7.27 -9.76
CA CYS A 52 9.82 7.20 -8.28
C CYS A 52 8.67 6.34 -7.75
N GLY A 53 7.56 6.22 -8.48
CA GLY A 53 6.45 5.32 -8.13
C GLY A 53 6.86 3.85 -7.95
N TRP A 54 7.97 3.40 -8.57
CA TRP A 54 8.50 2.05 -8.40
C TRP A 54 8.95 1.77 -6.95
N ASN A 55 9.45 2.78 -6.25
CA ASN A 55 9.82 2.62 -4.85
C ASN A 55 8.57 2.40 -3.99
N LEU A 56 7.46 3.10 -4.27
CA LEU A 56 6.19 2.94 -3.56
C LEU A 56 5.63 1.52 -3.66
N THR A 57 5.55 1.00 -4.88
CA THR A 57 4.99 -0.34 -5.12
C THR A 57 5.88 -1.44 -4.54
N ARG A 58 7.22 -1.32 -4.66
CA ARG A 58 8.18 -2.27 -4.10
C ARG A 58 8.17 -2.31 -2.57
N CYS A 59 7.92 -1.18 -1.92
CA CYS A 59 7.83 -1.10 -0.46
C CYS A 59 6.44 -1.43 0.08
N GLY A 60 5.44 -1.66 -0.79
CA GLY A 60 4.07 -1.89 -0.36
C GLY A 60 3.42 -0.65 0.27
N VAL A 61 3.88 0.54 -0.09
CA VAL A 61 3.35 1.82 0.39
C VAL A 61 2.24 2.32 -0.52
N GLY A 62 2.41 2.19 -1.84
CA GLY A 62 1.49 2.70 -2.84
C GLY A 62 0.75 1.61 -3.58
N GLU A 63 -0.50 1.89 -3.90
CA GLU A 63 -1.39 1.02 -4.67
C GLU A 63 -1.91 1.75 -5.91
N THR A 64 -2.26 0.95 -6.93
CA THR A 64 -2.83 1.41 -8.21
C THR A 64 -4.30 0.99 -8.32
N LEU A 65 -5.01 1.41 -9.35
CA LEU A 65 -6.41 0.99 -9.55
C LEU A 65 -6.52 -0.51 -9.78
N VAL A 66 -5.64 -1.05 -10.59
CA VAL A 66 -5.52 -2.47 -10.92
C VAL A 66 -4.07 -2.91 -10.79
N THR A 67 -3.83 -4.16 -10.47
CA THR A 67 -2.48 -4.72 -10.32
C THR A 67 -2.36 -6.05 -11.06
N VAL A 68 -1.16 -6.63 -11.07
CA VAL A 68 -0.89 -7.93 -11.69
C VAL A 68 -0.69 -8.98 -10.60
N ASN A 69 -1.44 -10.08 -10.68
CA ASN A 69 -1.32 -11.20 -9.74
C ASN A 69 -0.17 -12.17 -10.12
N GLU A 70 0.01 -13.21 -9.31
CA GLU A 70 1.05 -14.24 -9.51
C GLU A 70 0.94 -14.99 -10.86
N ASN A 71 -0.26 -15.02 -11.46
CA ASN A 71 -0.51 -15.65 -12.74
C ASN A 71 -0.34 -14.69 -13.92
N MET A 72 0.15 -13.47 -13.68
CA MET A 72 0.27 -12.40 -14.69
C MET A 72 -1.08 -11.92 -15.24
N GLU A 73 -2.15 -12.03 -14.43
CA GLU A 73 -3.47 -11.54 -14.76
C GLU A 73 -3.70 -10.18 -14.09
N ILE A 74 -4.39 -9.28 -14.79
CA ILE A 74 -4.79 -7.99 -14.22
C ILE A 74 -5.97 -8.24 -13.28
N VAL A 75 -5.84 -7.79 -12.03
CA VAL A 75 -6.84 -7.89 -10.99
C VAL A 75 -7.09 -6.52 -10.36
N GLY A 76 -8.28 -6.35 -9.77
CA GLY A 76 -8.62 -5.11 -9.07
C GLY A 76 -7.80 -4.90 -7.80
N GLN A 77 -7.39 -3.65 -7.54
CA GLN A 77 -6.74 -3.23 -6.31
C GLN A 77 -7.55 -2.11 -5.64
N LEU A 78 -7.40 -0.86 -6.04
CA LEU A 78 -8.26 0.24 -5.57
C LEU A 78 -9.56 0.37 -6.36
N ALA A 79 -9.62 -0.21 -7.57
CA ALA A 79 -10.87 -0.47 -8.28
C ALA A 79 -11.25 -1.94 -8.10
N ASP A 80 -12.50 -2.23 -7.77
CA ASP A 80 -13.01 -3.61 -7.63
C ASP A 80 -13.68 -4.12 -8.91
N GLU A 81 -14.17 -3.22 -9.76
CA GLU A 81 -14.77 -3.54 -11.06
C GLU A 81 -14.33 -2.52 -12.11
N TRP A 82 -14.24 -2.95 -13.36
CA TRP A 82 -14.07 -2.05 -14.50
C TRP A 82 -14.68 -2.62 -15.77
N GLU A 83 -15.04 -1.72 -16.69
CA GLU A 83 -15.55 -2.07 -17.99
C GLU A 83 -14.98 -1.16 -19.08
N GLN A 84 -14.82 -1.69 -20.26
CA GLN A 84 -14.61 -0.90 -21.47
C GLN A 84 -16.00 -0.55 -22.06
N VAL A 85 -16.36 0.73 -21.98
CA VAL A 85 -17.67 1.24 -22.44
C VAL A 85 -17.72 1.32 -23.97
N ASP A 86 -16.61 1.78 -24.56
CA ASP A 86 -16.41 1.85 -26.02
C ASP A 86 -14.91 1.77 -26.33
N ASP A 87 -14.52 1.98 -27.60
CA ASP A 87 -13.12 1.86 -28.05
C ASP A 87 -12.14 2.79 -27.33
N THR A 88 -12.62 3.87 -26.74
CA THR A 88 -11.82 4.91 -26.10
C THR A 88 -12.17 5.17 -24.64
N THR A 89 -13.30 4.63 -24.15
CA THR A 89 -13.84 4.96 -22.84
C THR A 89 -13.82 3.76 -21.91
N TYR A 90 -13.25 3.96 -20.72
CA TYR A 90 -13.11 2.95 -19.67
C TYR A 90 -13.67 3.49 -18.37
N ARG A 91 -14.51 2.71 -17.67
CA ARG A 91 -15.10 3.04 -16.38
C ARG A 91 -14.54 2.11 -15.32
N PHE A 92 -14.11 2.69 -14.18
CA PHE A 92 -13.60 1.97 -13.01
C PHE A 92 -14.45 2.32 -11.80
N HIS A 93 -15.00 1.32 -11.13
CA HIS A 93 -15.67 1.49 -9.84
C HIS A 93 -14.63 1.52 -8.72
N ILE A 94 -14.64 2.59 -7.91
CA ILE A 94 -13.66 2.79 -6.83
C ILE A 94 -14.14 2.11 -5.57
N ARG A 95 -13.27 1.28 -5.00
CA ARG A 95 -13.52 0.52 -3.78
C ARG A 95 -13.82 1.45 -2.62
N GLN A 96 -14.96 1.24 -1.97
CA GLN A 96 -15.40 2.04 -0.84
C GLN A 96 -14.70 1.64 0.46
N GLY A 97 -14.53 2.61 1.39
CA GLY A 97 -13.96 2.38 2.73
C GLY A 97 -12.44 2.21 2.77
N VAL A 98 -11.75 2.39 1.66
CA VAL A 98 -10.28 2.45 1.61
C VAL A 98 -9.82 3.77 2.21
N LYS A 99 -8.74 3.73 3.00
CA LYS A 99 -8.17 4.93 3.63
C LYS A 99 -6.69 5.06 3.33
N PHE A 100 -6.26 6.28 3.15
CA PHE A 100 -4.87 6.66 3.15
C PHE A 100 -4.23 6.52 4.53
N SER A 101 -2.92 6.50 4.60
CA SER A 101 -2.14 6.37 5.83
C SER A 101 -2.41 7.49 6.86
N ASN A 102 -2.90 8.66 6.44
CA ASN A 102 -3.31 9.77 7.29
C ASN A 102 -4.78 9.67 7.76
N GLY A 103 -5.53 8.64 7.33
CA GLY A 103 -6.93 8.42 7.66
C GLY A 103 -7.95 9.06 6.71
N THR A 104 -7.53 9.86 5.73
CA THR A 104 -8.39 10.38 4.65
C THR A 104 -9.01 9.21 3.88
N GLU A 105 -10.29 9.30 3.57
CA GLU A 105 -10.98 8.28 2.77
C GLU A 105 -10.69 8.45 1.28
N LEU A 106 -10.43 7.34 0.58
CA LEU A 106 -10.28 7.33 -0.87
C LEU A 106 -11.61 7.66 -1.53
N THR A 107 -11.59 8.63 -2.44
CA THR A 107 -12.75 9.00 -3.27
C THR A 107 -12.38 9.02 -4.75
N PRO A 108 -13.39 8.90 -5.65
CA PRO A 108 -13.14 9.03 -7.09
C PRO A 108 -12.47 10.34 -7.50
N GLU A 109 -12.75 11.44 -6.78
CA GLU A 109 -12.13 12.75 -7.02
C GLU A 109 -10.63 12.70 -6.73
N ILE A 110 -10.23 12.10 -5.59
CA ILE A 110 -8.80 11.95 -5.25
C ILE A 110 -8.10 11.07 -6.28
N VAL A 111 -8.73 9.99 -6.73
CA VAL A 111 -8.19 9.13 -7.80
C VAL A 111 -7.94 9.93 -9.07
N LYS A 112 -8.95 10.70 -9.52
CA LYS A 112 -8.84 11.58 -10.68
C LYS A 112 -7.68 12.55 -10.53
N ASP A 113 -7.64 13.29 -9.40
CA ASP A 113 -6.65 14.34 -9.17
C ASP A 113 -5.24 13.76 -9.05
N SER A 114 -5.10 12.57 -8.43
CA SER A 114 -3.81 11.89 -8.30
C SER A 114 -3.26 11.47 -9.68
N ILE A 115 -4.08 10.86 -10.52
CA ILE A 115 -3.65 10.46 -11.87
C ILE A 115 -3.40 11.69 -12.74
N GLN A 116 -4.26 12.72 -12.66
CA GLN A 116 -4.04 13.97 -13.40
C GLN A 116 -2.72 14.62 -12.99
N ARG A 117 -2.41 14.65 -11.68
CA ARG A 117 -1.13 15.15 -11.18
C ARG A 117 0.06 14.40 -11.77
N SER A 118 -0.03 13.07 -11.89
CA SER A 118 1.01 12.28 -12.54
C SER A 118 1.12 12.56 -14.04
N ILE A 119 0.02 12.77 -14.74
CA ILE A 119 0.03 13.16 -16.16
C ILE A 119 0.74 14.50 -16.34
N ASP A 120 0.43 15.48 -15.49
CA ASP A 120 0.90 16.85 -15.62
C ASP A 120 2.38 17.04 -15.24
N ASN A 121 2.88 16.25 -14.28
CA ASN A 121 4.21 16.47 -13.71
C ASN A 121 5.23 15.38 -14.07
N ASN A 122 4.80 14.14 -14.34
CA ASN A 122 5.71 13.08 -14.71
C ASN A 122 6.14 13.21 -16.18
N SER A 123 7.43 13.14 -16.45
CA SER A 123 7.98 13.19 -17.81
C SER A 123 7.40 12.13 -18.75
N ARG A 124 6.85 11.04 -18.19
CA ARG A 124 6.21 9.93 -18.89
C ARG A 124 4.68 10.02 -18.90
N GLY A 125 4.08 11.10 -18.38
CA GLY A 125 2.62 11.26 -18.27
C GLY A 125 1.87 11.02 -19.57
N GLY A 126 2.46 11.45 -20.70
CA GLY A 126 1.91 11.22 -22.04
C GLY A 126 1.86 9.75 -22.49
N ASP A 127 2.58 8.83 -21.81
CA ASP A 127 2.57 7.40 -22.13
C ASP A 127 1.21 6.76 -21.79
N LEU A 128 0.49 7.33 -20.82
CA LEU A 128 -0.83 6.85 -20.39
C LEU A 128 -1.91 7.02 -21.46
N LYS A 129 -1.71 7.90 -22.45
CA LYS A 129 -2.66 8.17 -23.55
C LYS A 129 -4.06 8.59 -23.06
N ILE A 130 -4.13 9.26 -21.92
CA ILE A 130 -5.39 9.74 -21.33
C ILE A 130 -5.67 11.14 -21.89
N ALA A 131 -6.83 11.31 -22.53
CA ALA A 131 -7.32 12.59 -23.03
C ALA A 131 -8.18 13.31 -21.98
N ASN A 132 -8.95 12.54 -21.18
CA ASN A 132 -9.85 13.11 -20.18
C ASN A 132 -10.08 12.13 -19.02
N ILE A 133 -10.34 12.67 -17.83
CA ILE A 133 -10.72 11.93 -16.62
C ILE A 133 -11.93 12.62 -16.00
N GLU A 134 -13.01 11.86 -15.83
CA GLU A 134 -14.26 12.34 -15.23
C GLU A 134 -14.65 11.47 -14.04
N VAL A 135 -15.42 12.05 -13.12
CA VAL A 135 -16.03 11.34 -12.00
C VAL A 135 -17.52 11.18 -12.29
N ASP A 136 -18.04 9.95 -12.16
CA ASP A 136 -19.45 9.60 -12.32
C ASP A 136 -19.89 8.77 -11.11
N GLY A 137 -20.39 9.45 -10.06
CA GLY A 137 -20.74 8.83 -8.79
C GLY A 137 -19.55 8.16 -8.11
N GLU A 138 -19.60 6.86 -7.95
CA GLU A 138 -18.50 6.04 -7.36
C GLU A 138 -17.49 5.57 -8.41
N ASN A 139 -17.60 6.05 -9.64
CA ASN A 139 -16.74 5.64 -10.75
C ASN A 139 -15.80 6.76 -11.18
N VAL A 140 -14.63 6.35 -11.69
CA VAL A 140 -13.75 7.20 -12.51
C VAL A 140 -13.83 6.73 -13.95
N VAL A 141 -14.07 7.66 -14.85
CA VAL A 141 -14.21 7.39 -16.29
C VAL A 141 -13.00 8.02 -17.00
N PHE A 142 -12.25 7.18 -17.69
CA PHE A 142 -11.12 7.59 -18.51
C PHE A 142 -11.49 7.59 -19.99
N THR A 143 -11.14 8.65 -20.69
CA THR A 143 -11.18 8.69 -22.15
C THR A 143 -9.75 8.74 -22.69
N THR A 144 -9.39 7.82 -23.58
CA THR A 144 -8.06 7.75 -24.21
C THR A 144 -8.03 8.58 -25.51
N ASP A 145 -6.82 8.98 -25.93
CA ASP A 145 -6.59 9.77 -27.17
C ASP A 145 -7.06 9.06 -28.45
N GLY A 146 -7.28 7.77 -28.38
CA GLY A 146 -7.76 6.90 -29.45
C GLY A 146 -7.97 5.50 -28.96
N ALA A 147 -8.41 4.56 -29.77
CA ALA A 147 -8.61 3.18 -29.39
C ALA A 147 -7.32 2.58 -28.82
N TYR A 148 -7.35 2.15 -27.55
CA TYR A 148 -6.16 1.69 -26.84
C TYR A 148 -6.46 0.46 -25.97
N SER A 149 -6.40 -0.73 -26.55
CA SER A 149 -6.72 -2.00 -25.89
C SER A 149 -5.80 -2.35 -24.69
N ALA A 150 -4.61 -1.76 -24.63
CA ALA A 150 -3.67 -1.95 -23.53
C ALA A 150 -3.91 -0.98 -22.34
N PHE A 151 -4.95 -0.15 -22.39
CA PHE A 151 -5.17 0.91 -21.40
C PHE A 151 -5.25 0.38 -19.96
N VAL A 152 -6.02 -0.70 -19.73
CA VAL A 152 -6.16 -1.26 -18.39
C VAL A 152 -4.81 -1.72 -17.83
N SER A 153 -3.93 -2.28 -18.67
CA SER A 153 -2.58 -2.67 -18.25
C SER A 153 -1.68 -1.47 -17.95
N GLN A 154 -1.90 -0.31 -18.58
CA GLN A 154 -1.16 0.91 -18.25
C GLN A 154 -1.47 1.42 -16.85
N LEU A 155 -2.66 1.15 -16.32
CA LEU A 155 -3.03 1.52 -14.95
C LEU A 155 -2.42 0.59 -13.87
N THR A 156 -1.58 -0.39 -14.25
CA THR A 156 -0.70 -1.12 -13.34
C THR A 156 0.69 -0.48 -13.21
N GLU A 157 0.99 0.54 -14.03
CA GLU A 157 2.27 1.24 -13.98
C GLU A 157 2.42 2.01 -12.68
N PRO A 158 3.57 1.96 -12.01
CA PRO A 158 3.79 2.63 -10.72
C PRO A 158 3.62 4.15 -10.73
N MET A 159 3.70 4.79 -11.90
CA MET A 159 3.38 6.21 -12.01
C MET A 159 1.88 6.51 -11.80
N THR A 160 1.00 5.49 -11.85
CA THR A 160 -0.43 5.61 -11.57
C THR A 160 -0.80 5.25 -10.13
N VAL A 161 0.19 5.11 -9.23
CA VAL A 161 -0.05 4.98 -7.79
C VAL A 161 -0.88 6.15 -7.29
N ILE A 162 -1.90 5.84 -6.50
CA ILE A 162 -2.81 6.84 -5.96
C ILE A 162 -2.23 7.42 -4.66
N VAL A 163 -2.12 8.74 -4.62
CA VAL A 163 -1.69 9.51 -3.46
C VAL A 163 -2.80 10.45 -3.00
N ASP A 164 -2.81 10.83 -1.72
CA ASP A 164 -3.76 11.81 -1.18
C ASP A 164 -3.41 13.22 -1.69
N THR A 165 -4.15 13.69 -2.68
CA THR A 165 -3.97 15.04 -3.25
C THR A 165 -4.63 16.14 -2.43
N THR A 166 -5.39 15.80 -1.38
CA THR A 166 -5.99 16.78 -0.46
C THR A 166 -5.02 17.27 0.61
N ALA A 167 -3.94 16.51 0.83
CA ALA A 167 -2.85 16.88 1.71
C ALA A 167 -1.77 17.71 0.99
N ASP A 168 -0.81 18.23 1.77
CA ASP A 168 0.37 18.90 1.19
C ASP A 168 1.30 17.88 0.51
N THR A 169 1.41 17.97 -0.79
CA THR A 169 2.22 17.06 -1.62
C THR A 169 3.68 17.48 -1.78
N SER A 170 4.10 18.58 -1.14
CA SER A 170 5.44 19.16 -1.32
C SER A 170 6.59 18.27 -0.82
N ASN A 171 6.30 17.30 0.05
CA ASN A 171 7.27 16.37 0.61
C ASN A 171 7.09 14.91 0.14
N TYR A 172 6.33 14.69 -0.93
CA TYR A 172 6.02 13.32 -1.40
C TYR A 172 7.21 12.57 -1.98
N ASP A 173 8.31 13.25 -2.30
CA ASP A 173 9.58 12.60 -2.63
C ASP A 173 10.14 11.75 -1.46
N THR A 174 9.74 12.05 -0.23
CA THR A 174 10.22 11.34 0.96
C THR A 174 9.11 10.75 1.82
N MET A 175 7.96 11.41 1.89
CA MET A 175 6.86 11.06 2.81
C MET A 175 5.49 11.07 2.10
N PRO A 176 5.30 10.25 1.06
CA PRO A 176 4.03 10.20 0.33
C PRO A 176 2.92 9.58 1.20
N ILE A 177 1.71 10.09 1.04
CA ILE A 177 0.51 9.59 1.71
C ILE A 177 -0.25 8.71 0.74
N CYS A 178 -0.23 7.40 0.97
CA CYS A 178 -0.79 6.37 0.12
C CYS A 178 -1.71 5.41 0.88
N THR A 179 -2.30 4.45 0.18
CA THR A 179 -3.30 3.49 0.69
C THR A 179 -2.73 2.13 1.06
N GLY A 180 -1.47 1.86 0.73
CA GLY A 180 -0.86 0.55 0.96
C GLY A 180 -0.77 0.16 2.44
N PRO A 181 -0.45 -1.12 2.73
CA PRO A 181 -0.36 -1.64 4.10
C PRO A 181 0.78 -1.02 4.93
N TYR A 182 1.70 -0.32 4.30
CA TYR A 182 2.82 0.36 4.96
C TYR A 182 2.78 1.85 4.68
N ALA A 183 3.20 2.64 5.68
CA ALA A 183 3.42 4.08 5.55
C ALA A 183 4.90 4.40 5.75
N VAL A 184 5.41 5.38 5.02
CA VAL A 184 6.80 5.85 5.21
C VAL A 184 6.87 6.65 6.50
N SER A 185 7.74 6.25 7.42
CA SER A 185 8.05 6.99 8.65
C SER A 185 9.37 7.75 8.56
N GLU A 186 10.30 7.22 7.76
CA GLU A 186 11.61 7.84 7.52
C GLU A 186 12.11 7.41 6.13
N TYR A 187 12.73 8.33 5.42
CA TYR A 187 13.38 8.08 4.13
C TYR A 187 14.80 8.61 4.15
N CYS A 188 15.76 7.76 3.79
CA CYS A 188 17.17 8.11 3.76
C CYS A 188 17.84 7.59 2.49
N LEU A 189 18.60 8.45 1.83
CA LEU A 189 19.49 8.06 0.73
C LEU A 189 20.86 7.72 1.30
N LEU A 190 21.23 6.44 1.22
CA LEU A 190 22.57 5.98 1.60
C LEU A 190 23.51 6.13 0.38
N TYR A 191 24.33 7.14 0.38
CA TYR A 191 25.42 7.25 -0.59
C TYR A 191 26.58 6.33 -0.14
N THR A 192 26.93 5.35 -0.97
CA THR A 192 27.99 4.37 -0.67
C THR A 192 29.41 4.96 -0.73
N SER A 193 29.56 6.24 -1.10
CA SER A 193 30.87 6.92 -1.12
C SER A 193 31.48 7.12 0.27
N ASP A 194 30.65 7.21 1.32
CA ASP A 194 31.13 7.45 2.68
C ASP A 194 31.68 6.19 3.36
N ALA A 195 31.33 4.99 2.85
CA ALA A 195 31.81 3.73 3.40
C ALA A 195 33.23 3.34 2.94
N ALA A 196 33.78 4.02 1.94
CA ALA A 196 35.11 3.71 1.39
C ALA A 196 36.24 4.49 2.07
N ASP A 197 35.94 5.53 2.83
CA ASP A 197 36.93 6.40 3.45
C ASP A 197 37.27 6.02 4.92
N GLU A 198 36.59 4.97 5.46
CA GLU A 198 36.84 4.49 6.84
C GLU A 198 37.59 3.13 6.94
N LEU A 199 38.29 2.69 5.88
CA LEU A 199 39.10 1.46 5.91
C LEU A 199 40.62 1.78 5.89
#